data_bf3a88fef1e788be04bf045cc2355ac0
#
_entry.id   bf3a88fef1e788be04bf045cc2355ac0
#
_cell.length_a   1.000
_cell.length_b   1.000
_cell.length_c   1.000
_cell.angle_alpha   90.00
_cell.angle_beta   90.00
_cell.angle_gamma   90.00
#
_symmetry.space_group_name_H-M   'P 1'
#
loop_
_entity.id
_entity.type
_entity.pdbx_description
1 polymer ?
#
loop_
_entity_poly.entity_id
_entity_poly.type
_entity_poly.pdbx_seq_one_letter_code
_entity_poly.pdbx_strand_id
1 'polypeptide(L)'
;MTAPLQTPPLDVLTIGRCGVDIYPLQIGVGLEDVESFGKFLGGSPTNVAVAASRYRHRSAVVTGVGDDPFGRFVCAEMRRLGVYDDYVVTKPEFNTPVTFCEIFPPDDFPLYFYREPSAPDLELTEGDVPLDAVRDARIFWVSATGLSKEPSRSAHNAALEARGRRTHTIVDLDYRAMFWPDEATAHEAVSAVLPGTTVAIGNREECRVAVGETE
;
A
#
# COMPACT_ATOMS: atom_id res chain seq x y z
N MET A 1 -32.63 -25.94 4.55
CA MET A 1 -31.95 -24.67 4.23
C MET A 1 -30.50 -24.83 4.67
N THR A 2 -29.58 -25.07 3.73
CA THR A 2 -28.14 -25.10 4.01
C THR A 2 -27.71 -23.66 4.25
N ALA A 3 -27.09 -23.40 5.41
CA ALA A 3 -26.45 -22.09 5.66
C ALA A 3 -25.45 -21.79 4.52
N PRO A 4 -25.38 -20.54 4.05
CA PRO A 4 -24.37 -20.18 3.06
C PRO A 4 -22.99 -20.53 3.61
N LEU A 5 -22.18 -21.20 2.79
CA LEU A 5 -20.78 -21.49 3.11
C LEU A 5 -20.09 -20.14 3.34
N GLN A 6 -19.84 -19.81 4.61
CA GLN A 6 -19.08 -18.61 4.95
C GLN A 6 -17.68 -18.77 4.37
N THR A 7 -17.30 -17.87 3.50
CA THR A 7 -15.91 -17.81 3.02
C THR A 7 -15.01 -17.62 4.24
N PRO A 8 -14.00 -18.48 4.45
CA PRO A 8 -13.15 -18.34 5.62
C PRO A 8 -12.45 -16.96 5.60
N PRO A 9 -12.17 -16.37 6.78
CA PRO A 9 -11.54 -15.05 6.85
C PRO A 9 -10.18 -15.04 6.16
N LEU A 10 -9.74 -13.87 5.71
CA LEU A 10 -8.40 -13.68 5.15
C LEU A 10 -7.34 -13.89 6.24
N ASP A 11 -6.22 -14.50 5.86
CA ASP A 11 -5.04 -14.55 6.74
C ASP A 11 -4.36 -13.18 6.81
N VAL A 12 -4.26 -12.49 5.66
CA VAL A 12 -3.65 -11.16 5.56
C VAL A 12 -4.53 -10.26 4.71
N LEU A 13 -4.94 -9.13 5.28
CA LEU A 13 -5.54 -8.03 4.54
C LEU A 13 -4.64 -6.82 4.66
N THR A 14 -4.28 -6.22 3.53
CA THR A 14 -3.49 -5.00 3.50
C THR A 14 -4.31 -3.83 2.96
N ILE A 15 -3.96 -2.60 3.34
CA ILE A 15 -4.55 -1.39 2.79
C ILE A 15 -3.46 -0.37 2.45
N GLY A 16 -3.60 0.29 1.31
CA GLY A 16 -2.73 1.37 0.88
C GLY A 16 -2.40 1.32 -0.60
N ARG A 17 -1.24 1.87 -0.97
CA ARG A 17 -0.88 2.09 -2.37
C ARG A 17 -0.56 0.80 -3.13
N CYS A 18 -0.97 0.80 -4.40
CA CYS A 18 -0.46 -0.10 -5.42
C CYS A 18 -0.04 0.70 -6.66
N GLY A 19 0.64 0.06 -7.58
CA GLY A 19 1.03 0.68 -8.83
C GLY A 19 1.87 -0.25 -9.70
N VAL A 20 2.48 0.34 -10.70
CA VAL A 20 3.38 -0.35 -11.62
C VAL A 20 4.79 0.16 -11.40
N ASP A 21 5.69 -0.74 -11.02
CA ASP A 21 7.11 -0.43 -10.95
C ASP A 21 7.77 -0.71 -12.31
N ILE A 22 8.50 0.27 -12.81
CA ILE A 22 9.21 0.22 -14.08
C ILE A 22 10.71 0.22 -13.78
N TYR A 23 11.32 -0.94 -13.87
CA TYR A 23 12.74 -1.11 -13.62
C TYR A 23 13.54 -1.14 -14.93
N PRO A 24 14.70 -0.43 -14.97
CA PRO A 24 15.60 -0.53 -16.10
C PRO A 24 16.14 -1.96 -16.22
N LEU A 25 16.31 -2.42 -17.46
CA LEU A 25 17.02 -3.66 -17.74
C LEU A 25 18.55 -3.43 -17.86
N GLN A 26 18.97 -2.18 -17.83
CA GLN A 26 20.35 -1.72 -17.81
C GLN A 26 20.69 -1.22 -16.41
N ILE A 27 21.80 -1.67 -15.85
CA ILE A 27 22.26 -1.34 -14.49
C ILE A 27 23.40 -0.34 -14.56
N GLY A 28 23.41 0.64 -13.66
CA GLY A 28 24.48 1.62 -13.54
C GLY A 28 24.42 2.77 -14.55
N VAL A 29 23.22 3.01 -15.13
CA VAL A 29 22.95 4.16 -16.02
C VAL A 29 21.77 4.95 -15.49
N GLY A 30 21.76 6.25 -15.68
CA GLY A 30 20.62 7.12 -15.36
C GLY A 30 19.43 6.87 -16.28
N LEU A 31 18.21 7.22 -15.83
CA LEU A 31 16.98 6.97 -16.60
C LEU A 31 17.00 7.61 -17.99
N GLU A 32 17.73 8.72 -18.17
CA GLU A 32 17.90 9.40 -19.45
C GLU A 32 18.61 8.55 -20.50
N ASP A 33 19.42 7.57 -20.07
CA ASP A 33 20.22 6.70 -20.94
C ASP A 33 19.65 5.26 -21.00
N VAL A 34 18.55 4.99 -20.29
CA VAL A 34 17.91 3.66 -20.28
C VAL A 34 17.10 3.44 -21.55
N GLU A 35 17.42 2.40 -22.31
CA GLU A 35 16.73 2.05 -23.57
C GLU A 35 15.58 1.04 -23.38
N SER A 36 15.60 0.25 -22.30
CA SER A 36 14.61 -0.82 -22.10
C SER A 36 14.26 -1.01 -20.63
N PHE A 37 12.98 -1.33 -20.38
CA PHE A 37 12.41 -1.45 -19.05
C PHE A 37 11.62 -2.75 -18.88
N GLY A 38 11.61 -3.27 -17.66
CA GLY A 38 10.70 -4.30 -17.21
C GLY A 38 9.56 -3.69 -16.39
N LYS A 39 8.36 -4.29 -16.49
CA LYS A 39 7.15 -3.87 -15.77
C LYS A 39 6.82 -4.87 -14.69
N PHE A 40 6.61 -4.39 -13.46
CA PHE A 40 6.36 -5.21 -12.28
C PHE A 40 5.20 -4.65 -11.46
N LEU A 41 4.57 -5.50 -10.66
CA LEU A 41 3.59 -5.09 -9.67
C LEU A 41 4.32 -4.44 -8.49
N GLY A 42 3.91 -3.21 -8.14
CA GLY A 42 4.52 -2.41 -7.08
C GLY A 42 3.56 -2.01 -5.97
N GLY A 43 4.12 -1.38 -4.95
CA GLY A 43 3.43 -0.93 -3.75
C GLY A 43 3.69 -1.83 -2.54
N SER A 44 4.09 -1.25 -1.38
CA SER A 44 4.44 -2.04 -0.20
C SER A 44 3.27 -2.89 0.32
N PRO A 45 2.00 -2.41 0.39
CA PRO A 45 0.85 -3.27 0.74
C PRO A 45 0.68 -4.47 -0.18
N THR A 46 0.85 -4.25 -1.48
CA THR A 46 0.74 -5.28 -2.49
C THR A 46 1.85 -6.32 -2.36
N ASN A 47 3.08 -5.87 -2.11
CA ASN A 47 4.22 -6.76 -1.90
C ASN A 47 4.03 -7.67 -0.68
N VAL A 48 3.46 -7.14 0.42
CA VAL A 48 3.13 -7.91 1.62
C VAL A 48 2.06 -8.96 1.31
N ALA A 49 1.00 -8.59 0.60
CA ALA A 49 -0.06 -9.53 0.21
C ALA A 49 0.47 -10.63 -0.73
N VAL A 50 1.32 -10.28 -1.69
CA VAL A 50 1.99 -11.26 -2.59
C VAL A 50 2.90 -12.20 -1.80
N ALA A 51 3.68 -11.68 -0.86
CA ALA A 51 4.53 -12.51 -0.01
C ALA A 51 3.70 -13.50 0.80
N ALA A 52 2.60 -13.04 1.43
CA ALA A 52 1.68 -13.91 2.17
C ALA A 52 1.10 -15.01 1.27
N SER A 53 0.64 -14.66 0.06
CA SER A 53 0.11 -15.62 -0.90
C SER A 53 1.15 -16.68 -1.30
N ARG A 54 2.41 -16.30 -1.51
CA ARG A 54 3.51 -17.25 -1.79
C ARG A 54 3.75 -18.24 -0.66
N TYR A 55 3.45 -17.85 0.59
CA TYR A 55 3.45 -18.74 1.75
C TYR A 55 2.11 -19.48 1.93
N ARG A 56 1.23 -19.47 0.92
CA ARG A 56 -0.08 -20.16 0.89
C ARG A 56 -1.09 -19.61 1.90
N HIS A 57 -0.96 -18.35 2.27
CA HIS A 57 -1.96 -17.62 3.04
C HIS A 57 -2.95 -16.93 2.12
N ARG A 58 -4.20 -16.86 2.53
CA ARG A 58 -5.24 -16.11 1.83
C ARG A 58 -5.02 -14.62 2.07
N SER A 59 -4.70 -13.88 1.04
CA SER A 59 -4.39 -12.46 1.13
C SER A 59 -5.16 -11.62 0.13
N ALA A 60 -5.47 -10.38 0.51
CA ALA A 60 -6.11 -9.38 -0.33
C ALA A 60 -5.53 -7.99 -0.05
N VAL A 61 -5.77 -7.07 -0.97
CA VAL A 61 -5.37 -5.66 -0.85
C VAL A 61 -6.59 -4.76 -1.01
N VAL A 62 -6.79 -3.85 -0.07
CA VAL A 62 -7.72 -2.71 -0.22
C VAL A 62 -6.93 -1.58 -0.87
N THR A 63 -7.25 -1.25 -2.10
CA THR A 63 -6.51 -0.25 -2.88
C THR A 63 -7.34 0.30 -4.03
N GLY A 64 -6.84 1.31 -4.73
CA GLY A 64 -7.44 1.87 -5.92
C GLY A 64 -6.56 1.71 -7.15
N VAL A 65 -7.20 1.55 -8.32
CA VAL A 65 -6.55 1.58 -9.64
C VAL A 65 -7.34 2.45 -10.59
N GLY A 66 -6.71 2.95 -11.65
CA GLY A 66 -7.38 3.65 -12.74
C GLY A 66 -8.10 2.69 -13.71
N ASP A 67 -9.04 3.22 -14.50
CA ASP A 67 -9.60 2.48 -15.64
C ASP A 67 -8.67 2.58 -16.87
N ASP A 68 -7.47 2.04 -16.72
CA ASP A 68 -6.40 2.13 -17.70
C ASP A 68 -5.69 0.78 -17.89
N PRO A 69 -4.77 0.65 -18.88
CA PRO A 69 -4.02 -0.59 -19.08
C PRO A 69 -3.19 -1.03 -17.89
N PHE A 70 -2.69 -0.09 -17.07
CA PHE A 70 -1.90 -0.41 -15.88
C PHE A 70 -2.79 -0.90 -14.73
N GLY A 71 -3.99 -0.34 -14.54
CA GLY A 71 -4.97 -0.85 -13.58
C GLY A 71 -5.37 -2.30 -13.91
N ARG A 72 -5.65 -2.58 -15.19
CA ARG A 72 -5.91 -3.95 -15.64
C ARG A 72 -4.73 -4.88 -15.41
N PHE A 73 -3.51 -4.40 -15.63
CA PHE A 73 -2.29 -5.17 -15.33
C PHE A 73 -2.17 -5.47 -13.84
N VAL A 74 -2.35 -4.47 -12.96
CA VAL A 74 -2.27 -4.65 -11.50
C VAL A 74 -3.24 -5.73 -11.03
N CYS A 75 -4.51 -5.67 -11.40
CA CYS A 75 -5.50 -6.69 -11.04
C CYS A 75 -5.16 -8.08 -11.60
N ALA A 76 -4.75 -8.14 -12.87
CA ALA A 76 -4.37 -9.41 -13.50
C ALA A 76 -3.16 -10.04 -12.82
N GLU A 77 -2.18 -9.23 -12.44
CA GLU A 77 -0.96 -9.70 -11.79
C GLU A 77 -1.21 -10.11 -10.34
N MET A 78 -2.05 -9.39 -9.59
CA MET A 78 -2.50 -9.82 -8.26
C MET A 78 -3.12 -11.23 -8.33
N ARG A 79 -4.10 -11.43 -9.24
CA ARG A 79 -4.72 -12.76 -9.43
C ARG A 79 -3.71 -13.83 -9.82
N ARG A 80 -2.78 -13.52 -10.75
CA ARG A 80 -1.71 -14.46 -11.15
C ARG A 80 -0.82 -14.87 -9.99
N LEU A 81 -0.59 -13.95 -9.05
CA LEU A 81 0.22 -14.17 -7.86
C LEU A 81 -0.59 -14.72 -6.66
N GLY A 82 -1.89 -15.01 -6.87
CA GLY A 82 -2.75 -15.63 -5.86
C GLY A 82 -3.29 -14.67 -4.80
N VAL A 83 -3.21 -13.36 -5.04
CA VAL A 83 -3.82 -12.33 -4.20
C VAL A 83 -5.23 -12.04 -4.68
N TYR A 84 -6.20 -12.00 -3.78
CA TYR A 84 -7.58 -11.64 -4.10
C TYR A 84 -7.67 -10.14 -4.40
N ASP A 85 -8.31 -9.78 -5.50
CA ASP A 85 -8.53 -8.40 -5.94
C ASP A 85 -9.96 -7.90 -5.73
N ASP A 86 -10.75 -8.61 -4.89
CA ASP A 86 -12.14 -8.26 -4.60
C ASP A 86 -12.32 -6.88 -3.95
N TYR A 87 -11.26 -6.33 -3.35
CA TYR A 87 -11.25 -5.03 -2.68
C TYR A 87 -10.42 -3.98 -3.44
N VAL A 88 -10.15 -4.22 -4.70
CA VAL A 88 -9.53 -3.23 -5.59
C VAL A 88 -10.62 -2.38 -6.22
N VAL A 89 -10.60 -1.08 -5.95
CA VAL A 89 -11.61 -0.13 -6.45
C VAL A 89 -11.10 0.56 -7.70
N THR A 90 -11.95 0.69 -8.71
CA THR A 90 -11.61 1.48 -9.90
C THR A 90 -12.00 2.95 -9.69
N LYS A 91 -11.06 3.87 -9.89
CA LYS A 91 -11.23 5.33 -9.85
C LYS A 91 -10.90 5.89 -11.24
N PRO A 92 -11.89 5.95 -12.14
CA PRO A 92 -11.65 6.23 -13.57
C PRO A 92 -11.13 7.64 -13.86
N GLU A 93 -11.26 8.57 -12.91
CA GLU A 93 -10.75 9.93 -13.01
C GLU A 93 -9.24 10.04 -12.80
N PHE A 94 -8.60 8.98 -12.30
CA PHE A 94 -7.18 8.97 -11.95
C PHE A 94 -6.44 7.85 -12.68
N ASN A 95 -5.20 8.12 -13.05
CA ASN A 95 -4.34 7.12 -13.66
C ASN A 95 -3.72 6.21 -12.60
N THR A 96 -3.55 4.93 -12.95
CA THR A 96 -2.79 3.99 -12.14
C THR A 96 -1.35 4.47 -11.99
N PRO A 97 -0.80 4.61 -10.76
CA PRO A 97 0.53 5.16 -10.56
C PRO A 97 1.63 4.30 -11.16
N VAL A 98 2.67 4.99 -11.63
CA VAL A 98 3.89 4.37 -12.14
C VAL A 98 5.07 4.88 -11.32
N THR A 99 5.98 3.99 -10.96
CA THR A 99 7.22 4.32 -10.27
C THR A 99 8.40 3.85 -11.12
N PHE A 100 9.28 4.75 -11.49
CA PHE A 100 10.56 4.41 -12.10
C PHE A 100 11.62 4.26 -11.03
N CYS A 101 12.57 3.37 -11.25
CA CYS A 101 13.72 3.17 -10.39
C CYS A 101 15.01 3.26 -11.21
N GLU A 102 16.03 3.89 -10.67
CA GLU A 102 17.40 3.71 -11.12
C GLU A 102 18.07 2.63 -10.31
N ILE A 103 19.03 1.93 -10.88
CA ILE A 103 19.74 0.82 -10.22
C ILE A 103 21.23 1.09 -10.26
N PHE A 104 21.76 1.63 -9.16
CA PHE A 104 23.20 1.85 -8.95
C PHE A 104 23.71 1.00 -7.78
N PRO A 105 24.11 -0.24 -8.04
CA PRO A 105 24.66 -1.10 -7.00
C PRO A 105 25.87 -0.47 -6.31
N PRO A 106 26.12 -0.74 -5.00
CA PRO A 106 25.46 -1.81 -4.24
C PRO A 106 24.15 -1.38 -3.54
N ASP A 107 23.90 -0.08 -3.30
CA ASP A 107 22.88 0.40 -2.35
C ASP A 107 22.18 1.73 -2.73
N ASP A 108 22.36 2.20 -3.96
CA ASP A 108 21.69 3.40 -4.45
C ASP A 108 20.62 3.05 -5.49
N PHE A 109 19.35 3.30 -5.11
CA PHE A 109 18.16 2.93 -5.89
C PHE A 109 17.14 4.09 -5.88
N PRO A 110 17.42 5.22 -6.57
CA PRO A 110 16.50 6.35 -6.64
C PRO A 110 15.15 5.94 -7.22
N LEU A 111 14.06 6.46 -6.60
CA LEU A 111 12.69 6.20 -7.00
C LEU A 111 12.02 7.49 -7.46
N TYR A 112 11.33 7.43 -8.61
CA TYR A 112 10.59 8.53 -9.20
C TYR A 112 9.12 8.14 -9.32
N PHE A 113 8.27 8.80 -8.52
CA PHE A 113 6.85 8.49 -8.42
C PHE A 113 6.02 9.39 -9.33
N TYR A 114 5.25 8.79 -10.23
CA TYR A 114 4.29 9.48 -11.09
C TYR A 114 2.88 9.22 -10.58
N ARG A 115 2.39 10.09 -9.68
CA ARG A 115 1.13 9.97 -8.93
C ARG A 115 0.31 11.27 -8.91
N GLU A 116 0.66 12.26 -9.70
CA GLU A 116 -0.01 13.54 -9.73
C GLU A 116 -1.17 13.59 -10.75
N PRO A 117 -2.23 14.40 -10.48
CA PRO A 117 -2.46 15.26 -9.31
C PRO A 117 -2.91 14.48 -8.07
N SER A 118 -3.28 13.22 -8.22
CA SER A 118 -3.55 12.25 -7.17
C SER A 118 -3.45 10.82 -7.73
N ALA A 119 -3.50 9.83 -6.87
CA ALA A 119 -3.47 8.43 -7.24
C ALA A 119 -4.75 7.73 -6.74
N PRO A 120 -5.27 6.72 -7.46
CA PRO A 120 -6.49 6.01 -7.11
C PRO A 120 -6.55 5.48 -5.68
N ASP A 121 -5.42 5.05 -5.12
CA ASP A 121 -5.32 4.59 -3.73
C ASP A 121 -5.45 5.73 -2.70
N LEU A 122 -5.16 6.98 -3.08
CA LEU A 122 -5.39 8.17 -2.26
C LEU A 122 -6.83 8.70 -2.35
N GLU A 123 -7.61 8.18 -3.27
CA GLU A 123 -9.03 8.51 -3.47
C GLU A 123 -9.98 7.45 -2.87
N LEU A 124 -9.44 6.57 -2.03
CA LEU A 124 -10.27 5.65 -1.25
C LEU A 124 -11.09 6.45 -0.23
N THR A 125 -12.37 6.15 -0.18
CA THR A 125 -13.30 6.67 0.83
C THR A 125 -13.59 5.63 1.89
N GLU A 126 -14.20 6.01 3.01
CA GLU A 126 -14.65 5.06 4.04
C GLU A 126 -15.60 3.99 3.46
N GLY A 127 -16.42 4.36 2.46
CA GLY A 127 -17.33 3.44 1.78
C GLY A 127 -16.64 2.37 0.93
N ASP A 128 -15.39 2.58 0.55
CA ASP A 128 -14.57 1.63 -0.21
C ASP A 128 -13.91 0.59 0.70
N VAL A 129 -13.92 0.80 2.02
CA VAL A 129 -13.24 -0.08 2.98
C VAL A 129 -14.16 -1.22 3.41
N PRO A 130 -13.77 -2.49 3.21
CA PRO A 130 -14.56 -3.65 3.64
C PRO A 130 -14.39 -3.88 5.16
N LEU A 131 -15.07 -3.08 5.98
CA LEU A 131 -14.88 -3.06 7.45
C LEU A 131 -15.05 -4.42 8.12
N ASP A 132 -15.93 -5.30 7.59
CA ASP A 132 -16.09 -6.65 8.11
C ASP A 132 -14.84 -7.51 7.83
N ALA A 133 -14.29 -7.43 6.61
CA ALA A 133 -13.06 -8.14 6.28
C ALA A 133 -11.86 -7.60 7.08
N VAL A 134 -11.82 -6.27 7.34
CA VAL A 134 -10.80 -5.65 8.20
C VAL A 134 -10.89 -6.21 9.63
N ARG A 135 -12.09 -6.31 10.20
CA ARG A 135 -12.29 -6.89 11.54
C ARG A 135 -11.88 -8.35 11.62
N ASP A 136 -12.19 -9.12 10.58
CA ASP A 136 -12.10 -10.59 10.62
C ASP A 136 -10.76 -11.12 10.13
N ALA A 137 -9.96 -10.33 9.40
CA ALA A 137 -8.63 -10.73 8.97
C ALA A 137 -7.74 -11.11 10.16
N ARG A 138 -6.93 -12.16 10.03
CA ARG A 138 -5.99 -12.56 11.10
C ARG A 138 -4.90 -11.51 11.28
N ILE A 139 -4.37 -10.98 10.18
CA ILE A 139 -3.40 -9.89 10.15
C ILE A 139 -4.00 -8.76 9.34
N PHE A 140 -4.05 -7.56 9.90
CA PHE A 140 -4.36 -6.33 9.17
C PHE A 140 -3.11 -5.47 9.09
N TRP A 141 -2.70 -5.14 7.87
CA TRP A 141 -1.47 -4.41 7.58
C TRP A 141 -1.79 -3.12 6.84
N VAL A 142 -1.27 -2.01 7.32
CA VAL A 142 -1.58 -0.64 6.85
C VAL A 142 -0.28 0.05 6.44
N SER A 143 -0.26 0.67 5.25
CA SER A 143 0.81 1.59 4.88
C SER A 143 0.47 3.01 5.30
N ALA A 144 1.33 3.65 6.07
CA ALA A 144 1.11 5.02 6.52
C ALA A 144 1.09 6.05 5.38
N THR A 145 1.57 5.72 4.19
CA THR A 145 1.42 6.58 3.00
C THR A 145 -0.04 6.89 2.67
N GLY A 146 -0.98 6.00 3.01
CA GLY A 146 -2.41 6.23 2.85
C GLY A 146 -2.98 7.30 3.78
N LEU A 147 -2.25 7.67 4.86
CA LEU A 147 -2.62 8.74 5.77
C LEU A 147 -2.21 10.14 5.27
N SER A 148 -1.48 10.22 4.15
CA SER A 148 -0.88 11.48 3.68
C SER A 148 -1.91 12.49 3.15
N LYS A 149 -3.04 12.02 2.62
CA LYS A 149 -4.03 12.86 1.92
C LYS A 149 -5.45 12.37 2.16
N GLU A 150 -6.40 13.32 2.16
CA GLU A 150 -7.84 12.99 2.08
C GLU A 150 -8.25 12.65 0.63
N PRO A 151 -9.25 11.77 0.44
CA PRO A 151 -10.08 11.08 1.45
C PRO A 151 -9.43 9.80 2.03
N SER A 152 -8.29 9.36 1.53
CA SER A 152 -7.62 8.11 1.95
C SER A 152 -7.29 8.09 3.45
N ARG A 153 -6.90 9.24 4.04
CA ARG A 153 -6.65 9.34 5.48
C ARG A 153 -7.88 8.93 6.29
N SER A 154 -9.05 9.48 5.96
CA SER A 154 -10.31 9.12 6.61
C SER A 154 -10.63 7.63 6.43
N ALA A 155 -10.43 7.07 5.24
CA ALA A 155 -10.63 5.65 4.97
C ALA A 155 -9.71 4.75 5.81
N HIS A 156 -8.41 5.10 5.92
CA HIS A 156 -7.46 4.37 6.74
C HIS A 156 -7.78 4.46 8.24
N ASN A 157 -8.19 5.64 8.71
CA ASN A 157 -8.62 5.83 10.10
C ASN A 157 -9.87 4.99 10.42
N ALA A 158 -10.89 4.99 9.54
CA ALA A 158 -12.08 4.15 9.69
C ALA A 158 -11.74 2.65 9.72
N ALA A 159 -10.79 2.21 8.89
CA ALA A 159 -10.29 0.84 8.89
C ALA A 159 -9.62 0.49 10.24
N LEU A 160 -8.74 1.34 10.74
CA LEU A 160 -8.04 1.13 12.01
C LEU A 160 -9.00 1.19 13.22
N GLU A 161 -9.99 2.07 13.19
CA GLU A 161 -11.04 2.15 14.22
C GLU A 161 -11.89 0.87 14.22
N ALA A 162 -12.36 0.43 13.05
CA ALA A 162 -13.13 -0.81 12.93
C ALA A 162 -12.33 -2.05 13.35
N ARG A 163 -11.02 -2.06 13.09
CA ARG A 163 -10.10 -3.12 13.53
C ARG A 163 -9.96 -3.14 15.03
N GLY A 164 -9.91 -1.97 15.65
CA GLY A 164 -9.51 -1.82 17.04
C GLY A 164 -8.09 -2.35 17.27
N ARG A 165 -7.63 -2.36 18.50
CA ARG A 165 -6.31 -2.90 18.87
C ARG A 165 -6.33 -4.43 18.95
N ARG A 166 -6.74 -5.11 17.88
CA ARG A 166 -6.68 -6.58 17.80
C ARG A 166 -5.26 -7.04 17.50
N THR A 167 -4.93 -8.24 17.94
CA THR A 167 -3.64 -8.88 17.67
C THR A 167 -3.33 -8.85 16.17
N HIS A 168 -2.09 -8.52 15.83
CA HIS A 168 -1.58 -8.41 14.45
C HIS A 168 -2.25 -7.29 13.64
N THR A 169 -2.37 -6.11 14.26
CA THR A 169 -2.61 -4.84 13.56
C THR A 169 -1.26 -4.18 13.36
N ILE A 170 -0.80 -4.15 12.12
CA ILE A 170 0.55 -3.73 11.75
C ILE A 170 0.48 -2.42 10.95
N VAL A 171 1.30 -1.44 11.32
CA VAL A 171 1.51 -0.22 10.54
C VAL A 171 2.94 -0.20 10.02
N ASP A 172 3.08 -0.18 8.71
CA ASP A 172 4.33 0.15 8.02
C ASP A 172 4.42 1.68 7.91
N LEU A 173 5.45 2.23 8.53
CA LEU A 173 5.61 3.68 8.63
C LEU A 173 5.88 4.32 7.27
N ASP A 174 6.54 3.62 6.35
CA ASP A 174 6.73 3.93 4.92
C ASP A 174 6.75 5.43 4.61
N TYR A 175 7.52 6.22 5.39
CA TYR A 175 7.59 7.66 5.22
C TYR A 175 8.29 8.00 3.90
N ARG A 176 7.61 8.81 3.10
CA ARG A 176 8.14 9.39 1.86
C ARG A 176 7.85 10.88 1.88
N ALA A 177 8.88 11.69 2.14
CA ALA A 177 8.73 13.14 2.32
C ALA A 177 7.90 13.81 1.20
N MET A 178 8.04 13.33 -0.04
CA MET A 178 7.33 13.85 -1.20
C MET A 178 5.81 13.62 -1.19
N PHE A 179 5.29 12.75 -0.33
CA PHE A 179 3.83 12.50 -0.22
C PHE A 179 3.17 13.36 0.85
N TRP A 180 3.95 14.13 1.62
CA TRP A 180 3.46 14.92 2.73
C TRP A 180 3.71 16.40 2.50
N PRO A 181 2.82 17.29 2.98
CA PRO A 181 3.08 18.73 2.93
C PRO A 181 4.35 19.12 3.69
N ASP A 182 4.59 18.48 4.83
CA ASP A 182 5.75 18.61 5.69
C ASP A 182 5.87 17.44 6.68
N GLU A 183 7.00 17.36 7.37
CA GLU A 183 7.28 16.31 8.36
C GLU A 183 6.35 16.38 9.58
N ALA A 184 5.96 17.57 10.02
CA ALA A 184 5.08 17.74 11.17
C ALA A 184 3.69 17.15 10.91
N THR A 185 3.14 17.36 9.70
CA THR A 185 1.89 16.74 9.27
C THR A 185 1.99 15.21 9.22
N ALA A 186 3.12 14.67 8.77
CA ALA A 186 3.38 13.23 8.76
C ALA A 186 3.44 12.69 10.19
N HIS A 187 4.18 13.35 11.08
CA HIS A 187 4.27 13.00 12.49
C HIS A 187 2.90 12.95 13.16
N GLU A 188 2.09 14.00 13.00
CA GLU A 188 0.75 14.08 13.59
C GLU A 188 -0.14 12.92 13.13
N ALA A 189 -0.21 12.68 11.82
CA ALA A 189 -1.08 11.66 11.24
C ALA A 189 -0.63 10.24 11.62
N VAL A 190 0.68 9.96 11.62
CA VAL A 190 1.20 8.63 11.93
C VAL A 190 1.15 8.37 13.44
N SER A 191 1.56 9.33 14.28
CA SER A 191 1.52 9.17 15.74
C SER A 191 0.10 8.92 16.26
N ALA A 192 -0.91 9.55 15.63
CA ALA A 192 -2.32 9.39 16.01
C ALA A 192 -2.83 7.95 15.87
N VAL A 193 -2.29 7.15 14.96
CA VAL A 193 -2.74 5.76 14.72
C VAL A 193 -1.97 4.72 15.54
N LEU A 194 -0.80 5.07 16.10
CA LEU A 194 0.03 4.13 16.87
C LEU A 194 -0.67 3.52 18.09
N PRO A 195 -1.52 4.22 18.86
CA PRO A 195 -2.24 3.61 19.98
C PRO A 195 -3.15 2.44 19.59
N GLY A 196 -3.69 2.42 18.38
CA GLY A 196 -4.49 1.32 17.81
C GLY A 196 -3.67 0.18 17.21
N THR A 197 -2.36 0.35 17.14
CA THR A 197 -1.43 -0.56 16.46
C THR A 197 -0.81 -1.54 17.46
N THR A 198 -0.54 -2.77 17.01
CA THR A 198 0.18 -3.77 17.84
C THR A 198 1.64 -3.93 17.42
N VAL A 199 1.96 -3.60 16.17
CA VAL A 199 3.32 -3.62 15.61
C VAL A 199 3.46 -2.43 14.67
N ALA A 200 4.48 -1.60 14.84
CA ALA A 200 4.92 -0.61 13.88
C ALA A 200 6.26 -1.03 13.29
N ILE A 201 6.42 -0.90 11.98
CA ILE A 201 7.64 -1.28 11.26
C ILE A 201 8.10 -0.09 10.44
N GLY A 202 9.39 0.22 10.53
CA GLY A 202 10.00 1.29 9.76
C GLY A 202 11.52 1.31 9.93
N ASN A 203 12.20 2.03 9.05
CA ASN A 203 13.59 2.35 9.21
C ASN A 203 13.80 3.44 10.28
N ARG A 204 15.05 3.81 10.57
CA ARG A 204 15.37 4.79 11.60
C ARG A 204 14.72 6.16 11.38
N GLU A 205 14.71 6.65 10.14
CA GLU A 205 14.10 7.93 9.77
C GLU A 205 12.57 7.88 9.94
N GLU A 206 11.95 6.83 9.44
CA GLU A 206 10.51 6.61 9.56
C GLU A 206 10.07 6.51 11.02
N CYS A 207 10.84 5.81 11.87
CA CYS A 207 10.59 5.77 13.31
C CYS A 207 10.73 7.15 13.94
N ARG A 208 11.77 7.92 13.59
CA ARG A 208 11.96 9.28 14.08
C ARG A 208 10.78 10.17 13.74
N VAL A 209 10.31 10.12 12.49
CA VAL A 209 9.13 10.89 12.07
C VAL A 209 7.89 10.45 12.84
N ALA A 210 7.69 9.15 13.01
CA ALA A 210 6.49 8.62 13.68
C ALA A 210 6.38 9.00 15.17
N VAL A 211 7.51 9.03 15.92
CA VAL A 211 7.49 9.25 17.37
C VAL A 211 8.19 10.55 17.81
N GLY A 212 8.85 11.27 16.90
CA GLY A 212 9.55 12.51 17.21
C GLY A 212 10.88 12.33 17.95
N GLU A 213 11.39 11.10 18.08
CA GLU A 213 12.60 10.76 18.85
C GLU A 213 13.67 10.16 17.93
N THR A 214 14.92 10.33 18.31
CA THR A 214 16.09 9.87 17.54
C THR A 214 16.91 8.79 18.24
N GLU A 215 16.60 8.44 19.48
CA GLU A 215 17.31 7.43 20.28
C GLU A 215 16.38 6.33 20.80
#